data_981e2bae966ed5e3a671941686df9664
#
_entry.id   981e2bae966ed5e3a671941686df9664
#
_cell.length_a   1.000
_cell.length_b   1.000
_cell.length_c   1.000
_cell.angle_alpha   90.00
_cell.angle_beta   90.00
_cell.angle_gamma   90.00
#
_symmetry.space_group_name_H-M   'P 1'
#
loop_
_entity.id
_entity.type
_entity.pdbx_description
1 polymer ?
#
loop_
_entity_poly.entity_id
_entity_poly.type
_entity_poly.pdbx_seq_one_letter_code
_entity_poly.pdbx_strand_id
1 'polypeptide(L)'
;MFVASFFLSLLLANYVYADCECGYTVNQTLYTDLIETDFLHLANITTDTDWQPQNYTITPALARGPYGKTASLTNVLANPLKSKYDWAGEGINGGDAGLQILVRGGIPADGLIPIGELATTRTDISFGTFRAGMKVTATSGTCGAFFWVLTSIPLNLLY
;
A
#
# COMPACT_ATOMS: atom_id res chain seq x y z
N MET A 1 66.02 6.85 14.90
CA MET A 1 64.95 7.44 15.73
C MET A 1 63.80 7.92 14.83
N PHE A 2 63.23 6.99 14.02
CA PHE A 2 62.18 7.32 13.04
C PHE A 2 61.06 6.28 12.97
N VAL A 3 60.84 5.51 14.04
CA VAL A 3 59.82 4.45 14.04
C VAL A 3 58.59 4.79 14.89
N ALA A 4 58.64 5.87 15.70
CA ALA A 4 57.55 6.23 16.59
C ALA A 4 56.43 7.09 15.95
N SER A 5 56.63 7.65 14.73
CA SER A 5 55.66 8.57 14.09
C SER A 5 54.64 7.84 13.23
N PHE A 6 54.84 6.57 12.89
CA PHE A 6 53.96 5.82 12.00
C PHE A 6 52.78 5.14 12.71
N PHE A 7 52.89 4.96 14.05
CA PHE A 7 51.83 4.30 14.83
C PHE A 7 50.74 5.23 15.33
N LEU A 8 50.94 6.55 15.27
CA LEU A 8 49.90 7.50 15.72
C LEU A 8 48.85 7.82 14.65
N SER A 9 49.14 7.50 13.39
CA SER A 9 48.20 7.74 12.27
C SER A 9 47.16 6.63 12.08
N LEU A 10 47.33 5.48 12.71
CA LEU A 10 46.37 4.35 12.63
C LEU A 10 45.28 4.37 13.71
N LEU A 11 45.34 5.31 14.65
CA LEU A 11 44.33 5.45 15.71
C LEU A 11 43.21 6.47 15.37
N LEU A 12 43.28 7.09 14.20
CA LEU A 12 42.16 7.84 13.62
C LEU A 12 41.33 6.93 12.72
N ALA A 13 41.12 5.68 13.12
CA ALA A 13 40.09 4.86 12.51
C ALA A 13 38.74 5.56 12.76
N ASN A 14 38.21 6.06 11.67
CA ASN A 14 36.91 6.66 11.56
C ASN A 14 35.90 5.88 12.39
N TYR A 15 35.44 6.44 13.50
CA TYR A 15 34.21 6.02 14.10
C TYR A 15 33.12 6.35 13.08
N VAL A 16 32.76 5.39 12.26
CA VAL A 16 31.51 5.44 11.50
C VAL A 16 30.42 5.36 12.57
N TYR A 17 29.94 6.49 13.00
CA TYR A 17 28.65 6.56 13.66
C TYR A 17 27.63 6.16 12.59
N ALA A 18 27.19 4.90 12.62
CA ALA A 18 25.92 4.57 12.03
C ALA A 18 24.86 5.32 12.87
N ASP A 19 24.37 6.44 12.38
CA ASP A 19 23.16 7.04 12.88
C ASP A 19 22.07 5.99 12.70
N CYS A 20 21.64 5.41 13.80
CA CYS A 20 20.45 4.59 13.81
C CYS A 20 19.31 5.56 13.53
N GLU A 21 18.66 5.41 12.39
CA GLU A 21 17.42 6.17 12.11
C GLU A 21 16.39 5.76 13.16
N CYS A 22 16.31 6.55 14.22
CA CYS A 22 15.37 6.31 15.33
C CYS A 22 13.92 6.61 14.94
N GLY A 23 13.65 6.96 13.67
CA GLY A 23 12.33 7.25 13.17
C GLY A 23 12.31 8.24 12.00
N TYR A 24 11.12 8.64 11.62
CA TYR A 24 10.84 9.51 10.46
C TYR A 24 10.22 10.81 10.95
N THR A 25 10.76 11.95 10.52
CA THR A 25 10.22 13.25 10.91
C THR A 25 9.39 13.86 9.78
N VAL A 26 8.14 14.19 10.08
CA VAL A 26 7.24 14.92 9.17
C VAL A 26 6.66 16.10 9.92
N ASN A 27 6.87 17.32 9.42
CA ASN A 27 6.39 18.57 10.04
C ASN A 27 6.71 18.65 11.53
N GLN A 28 7.95 18.33 11.93
CA GLN A 28 8.44 18.32 13.32
C GLN A 28 7.82 17.23 14.23
N THR A 29 7.03 16.33 13.68
CA THR A 29 6.53 15.16 14.41
C THR A 29 7.39 13.95 14.07
N LEU A 30 7.89 13.28 15.11
CA LEU A 30 8.66 12.03 14.98
C LEU A 30 7.70 10.84 14.93
N TYR A 31 7.89 9.98 13.93
CA TYR A 31 7.21 8.69 13.79
C TYR A 31 8.25 7.58 13.91
N THR A 32 7.93 6.52 14.61
CA THR A 32 8.83 5.40 14.89
C THR A 32 8.56 4.18 14.00
N ASP A 33 7.44 4.18 13.29
CA ASP A 33 7.04 3.11 12.39
C ASP A 33 6.88 3.60 10.96
N LEU A 34 7.29 2.77 10.00
CA LEU A 34 7.08 2.96 8.58
C LEU A 34 6.40 1.72 7.98
N ILE A 35 5.35 1.95 7.23
CA ILE A 35 4.81 0.99 6.28
C ILE A 35 5.00 1.59 4.90
N GLU A 36 5.85 0.98 4.10
CA GLU A 36 6.11 1.40 2.73
C GLU A 36 6.04 0.19 1.80
N THR A 37 5.16 0.25 0.83
CA THR A 37 5.01 -0.82 -0.15
C THR A 37 5.15 -0.28 -1.55
N ASP A 38 6.12 -0.83 -2.27
CA ASP A 38 6.36 -0.55 -3.68
C ASP A 38 5.54 -1.50 -4.54
N PHE A 39 4.33 -1.09 -4.87
CA PHE A 39 3.45 -1.86 -5.74
C PHE A 39 3.92 -1.94 -7.20
N LEU A 40 4.91 -1.14 -7.61
CA LEU A 40 5.47 -1.24 -8.97
C LEU A 40 6.30 -2.50 -9.18
N HIS A 41 6.86 -3.06 -8.10
CA HIS A 41 7.69 -4.27 -8.17
C HIS A 41 7.08 -5.47 -7.47
N LEU A 42 5.91 -5.31 -6.85
CA LEU A 42 5.22 -6.40 -6.18
C LEU A 42 4.63 -7.37 -7.21
N ALA A 43 5.15 -8.59 -7.24
CA ALA A 43 4.71 -9.63 -8.19
C ALA A 43 3.38 -10.29 -7.78
N ASN A 44 3.09 -10.36 -6.48
CA ASN A 44 1.89 -11.02 -5.98
C ASN A 44 1.46 -10.36 -4.65
N ILE A 45 0.27 -9.78 -4.64
CA ILE A 45 -0.27 -9.11 -3.45
C ILE A 45 -0.55 -10.09 -2.30
N THR A 46 -0.76 -11.36 -2.57
CA THR A 46 -1.01 -12.35 -1.50
C THR A 46 0.23 -12.71 -0.70
N THR A 47 1.41 -12.32 -1.16
CA THR A 47 2.68 -12.49 -0.44
C THR A 47 3.11 -11.26 0.35
N ASP A 48 2.36 -10.17 0.23
CA ASP A 48 2.61 -8.96 1.00
C ASP A 48 2.22 -9.17 2.47
N THR A 49 3.00 -8.65 3.39
CA THR A 49 2.77 -8.80 4.84
C THR A 49 2.00 -7.65 5.44
N ASP A 50 2.03 -6.50 4.79
CA ASP A 50 1.42 -5.26 5.29
C ASP A 50 0.01 -5.04 4.77
N TRP A 51 -0.31 -5.66 3.61
CA TRP A 51 -1.57 -5.47 2.91
C TRP A 51 -2.24 -6.77 2.54
N GLN A 52 -3.56 -6.80 2.62
CA GLN A 52 -4.35 -7.94 2.20
C GLN A 52 -5.58 -7.51 1.39
N PRO A 53 -5.85 -8.16 0.24
CA PRO A 53 -7.10 -8.01 -0.47
C PRO A 53 -8.28 -8.50 0.38
N GLN A 54 -9.38 -7.73 0.35
CA GLN A 54 -10.57 -8.02 1.13
C GLN A 54 -11.53 -8.96 0.40
N ASN A 55 -12.26 -9.77 1.17
CA ASN A 55 -13.27 -10.69 0.65
C ASN A 55 -14.51 -10.66 1.55
N TYR A 56 -15.53 -9.89 1.16
CA TYR A 56 -16.80 -9.77 1.87
C TYR A 56 -17.92 -9.32 0.95
N THR A 57 -19.16 -9.41 1.42
CA THR A 57 -20.34 -8.97 0.69
C THR A 57 -21.20 -8.05 1.53
N ILE A 58 -21.64 -6.94 0.94
CA ILE A 58 -22.66 -6.06 1.50
C ILE A 58 -23.87 -6.11 0.56
N THR A 59 -24.97 -6.64 1.09
CA THR A 59 -26.20 -6.76 0.32
C THR A 59 -26.83 -5.39 0.02
N PRO A 60 -27.69 -5.25 -0.99
CA PRO A 60 -28.38 -3.99 -1.28
C PRO A 60 -29.11 -3.40 -0.09
N ALA A 61 -29.65 -4.24 0.80
CA ALA A 61 -30.36 -3.78 2.00
C ALA A 61 -29.45 -3.06 3.01
N LEU A 62 -28.16 -3.33 2.98
CA LEU A 62 -27.16 -2.70 3.87
C LEU A 62 -26.32 -1.62 3.15
N ALA A 63 -26.51 -1.49 1.83
CA ALA A 63 -25.79 -0.51 1.04
C ALA A 63 -26.50 0.86 1.04
N ARG A 64 -25.73 1.92 0.75
CA ARG A 64 -26.27 3.30 0.64
C ARG A 64 -26.92 3.61 -0.70
N GLY A 65 -26.94 2.67 -1.62
CA GLY A 65 -27.46 2.83 -2.98
C GLY A 65 -28.34 1.65 -3.39
N PRO A 66 -28.79 1.60 -4.64
CA PRO A 66 -29.68 0.54 -5.12
C PRO A 66 -28.99 -0.81 -5.27
N TYR A 67 -27.67 -0.84 -5.21
CA TYR A 67 -26.87 -2.05 -5.39
C TYR A 67 -26.01 -2.30 -4.16
N GLY A 68 -25.82 -3.58 -3.86
CA GLY A 68 -24.80 -4.03 -2.93
C GLY A 68 -23.43 -4.12 -3.57
N LYS A 69 -22.46 -4.61 -2.85
CA LYS A 69 -21.09 -4.84 -3.37
C LYS A 69 -20.51 -6.15 -2.85
N THR A 70 -19.66 -6.76 -3.65
CA THR A 70 -18.85 -7.89 -3.23
C THR A 70 -17.37 -7.59 -3.48
N ALA A 71 -16.60 -7.50 -2.42
CA ALA A 71 -15.15 -7.43 -2.50
C ALA A 71 -14.62 -8.83 -2.83
N SER A 72 -13.74 -8.91 -3.81
CA SER A 72 -13.18 -10.18 -4.27
C SER A 72 -11.68 -10.07 -4.47
N LEU A 73 -10.96 -11.10 -4.06
CA LEU A 73 -9.52 -11.23 -4.26
C LEU A 73 -9.12 -11.10 -5.74
N THR A 74 -9.98 -11.53 -6.65
CA THR A 74 -9.75 -11.47 -8.10
C THR A 74 -9.84 -10.07 -8.68
N ASN A 75 -10.26 -9.09 -7.90
CA ASN A 75 -10.34 -7.70 -8.28
C ASN A 75 -9.19 -6.84 -7.73
N VAL A 76 -8.19 -7.48 -7.11
CA VAL A 76 -6.95 -6.83 -6.67
C VAL A 76 -5.79 -7.59 -7.32
N LEU A 77 -5.17 -6.98 -8.33
CA LEU A 77 -4.21 -7.63 -9.19
C LEU A 77 -2.87 -6.91 -9.17
N ALA A 78 -1.79 -7.65 -8.97
CA ALA A 78 -0.45 -7.12 -9.16
C ALA A 78 -0.10 -7.10 -10.66
N ASN A 79 0.44 -5.98 -11.13
CA ASN A 79 0.94 -5.79 -12.48
C ASN A 79 2.32 -5.12 -12.41
N PRO A 80 3.35 -5.82 -11.93
CA PRO A 80 4.66 -5.21 -11.74
C PRO A 80 5.29 -4.74 -13.05
N LEU A 81 6.24 -3.83 -12.94
CA LEU A 81 7.07 -3.39 -14.07
C LEU A 81 7.75 -4.58 -14.75
N LYS A 82 7.93 -4.49 -16.07
CA LYS A 82 8.66 -5.48 -16.87
C LYS A 82 10.11 -5.63 -16.44
N SER A 83 10.72 -4.55 -15.97
CA SER A 83 12.09 -4.52 -15.47
C SER A 83 12.11 -4.13 -14.00
N LYS A 84 12.78 -4.91 -13.18
CA LYS A 84 12.95 -4.64 -11.75
C LYS A 84 13.85 -3.43 -11.44
N TYR A 85 14.49 -2.87 -12.46
CA TYR A 85 15.39 -1.71 -12.32
C TYR A 85 14.69 -0.40 -12.72
N ASP A 86 13.51 -0.48 -13.33
CA ASP A 86 12.77 0.68 -13.80
C ASP A 86 11.82 1.17 -12.70
N TRP A 87 11.56 2.48 -12.69
CA TRP A 87 10.61 3.12 -11.78
C TRP A 87 9.40 3.71 -12.51
N ALA A 88 9.32 3.47 -13.79
CA ALA A 88 8.22 3.86 -14.63
C ALA A 88 8.15 2.97 -15.87
N GLY A 89 6.98 2.80 -16.43
CA GLY A 89 6.80 2.03 -17.65
C GLY A 89 5.56 1.12 -17.60
N GLU A 90 5.53 0.24 -18.57
CA GLU A 90 4.46 -0.70 -18.73
C GLU A 90 4.63 -1.92 -17.81
N GLY A 91 3.52 -2.41 -17.26
CA GLY A 91 3.51 -3.63 -16.46
C GLY A 91 3.63 -4.90 -17.31
N ILE A 92 3.94 -6.02 -16.67
CA ILE A 92 4.13 -7.33 -17.34
C ILE A 92 2.88 -7.79 -18.10
N ASN A 93 1.70 -7.41 -17.65
CA ASN A 93 0.41 -7.73 -18.30
C ASN A 93 -0.06 -6.62 -19.25
N GLY A 94 0.80 -5.66 -19.57
CA GLY A 94 0.46 -4.48 -20.36
C GLY A 94 -0.19 -3.36 -19.53
N GLY A 95 -0.28 -2.17 -20.10
CA GLY A 95 -0.85 -0.99 -19.43
C GLY A 95 -0.02 -0.49 -18.25
N ASP A 96 -0.65 0.26 -17.35
CA ASP A 96 0.03 0.87 -16.21
C ASP A 96 0.54 -0.19 -15.22
N ALA A 97 1.78 -0.06 -14.80
CA ALA A 97 2.35 -0.90 -13.76
C ALA A 97 1.82 -0.51 -12.37
N GLY A 98 1.86 -1.46 -11.44
CA GLY A 98 1.47 -1.30 -10.05
C GLY A 98 0.33 -2.23 -9.63
N LEU A 99 -0.25 -1.94 -8.47
CA LEU A 99 -1.42 -2.68 -8.00
C LEU A 99 -2.70 -2.13 -8.64
N GLN A 100 -3.47 -3.00 -9.24
CA GLN A 100 -4.74 -2.67 -9.88
C GLN A 100 -5.90 -3.08 -8.96
N ILE A 101 -6.71 -2.11 -8.55
CA ILE A 101 -7.94 -2.33 -7.77
C ILE A 101 -9.12 -2.07 -8.72
N LEU A 102 -9.88 -3.10 -8.99
CA LEU A 102 -10.85 -3.12 -10.08
C LEU A 102 -12.29 -3.03 -9.57
N VAL A 103 -13.11 -2.27 -10.29
CA VAL A 103 -14.56 -2.34 -10.23
C VAL A 103 -15.05 -2.96 -11.54
N ARG A 104 -15.79 -4.04 -11.47
CA ARG A 104 -16.31 -4.70 -12.67
C ARG A 104 -17.55 -3.99 -13.17
N GLY A 105 -17.59 -3.74 -14.48
CA GLY A 105 -18.73 -3.10 -15.12
C GLY A 105 -19.96 -4.01 -15.23
N GLY A 106 -21.10 -3.39 -15.49
CA GLY A 106 -22.39 -4.04 -15.65
C GLY A 106 -23.23 -4.01 -14.37
N ILE A 107 -24.48 -4.44 -14.48
CA ILE A 107 -25.41 -4.61 -13.37
C ILE A 107 -25.59 -6.11 -13.17
N PRO A 108 -24.99 -6.69 -12.12
CA PRO A 108 -25.15 -8.12 -11.85
C PRO A 108 -26.60 -8.48 -11.53
N ALA A 109 -27.02 -9.67 -11.91
CA ALA A 109 -28.39 -10.14 -11.68
C ALA A 109 -28.74 -10.26 -10.19
N ASP A 110 -27.73 -10.46 -9.33
CA ASP A 110 -27.86 -10.51 -7.86
C ASP A 110 -27.83 -9.13 -7.20
N GLY A 111 -27.66 -8.06 -7.98
CA GLY A 111 -27.54 -6.70 -7.46
C GLY A 111 -26.25 -6.40 -6.70
N LEU A 112 -25.21 -7.24 -6.83
CA LEU A 112 -23.91 -7.08 -6.15
C LEU A 112 -22.85 -6.63 -7.15
N ILE A 113 -22.33 -5.44 -6.99
CA ILE A 113 -21.23 -4.91 -7.81
C ILE A 113 -19.92 -5.52 -7.36
N PRO A 114 -19.17 -6.23 -8.23
CA PRO A 114 -17.87 -6.76 -7.87
C PRO A 114 -16.83 -5.64 -7.80
N ILE A 115 -16.17 -5.52 -6.65
CA ILE A 115 -15.16 -4.50 -6.37
C ILE A 115 -13.85 -5.14 -5.91
N GLY A 116 -12.76 -4.38 -6.02
CA GLY A 116 -11.51 -4.63 -5.31
C GLY A 116 -11.40 -3.72 -4.10
N GLU A 117 -10.86 -4.25 -3.03
CA GLU A 117 -10.52 -3.51 -1.83
C GLU A 117 -9.25 -4.11 -1.21
N LEU A 118 -8.38 -3.23 -0.69
CA LEU A 118 -7.14 -3.59 -0.03
C LEU A 118 -7.12 -2.93 1.33
N ALA A 119 -6.81 -3.70 2.37
CA ALA A 119 -6.65 -3.18 3.72
C ALA A 119 -5.28 -3.53 4.28
N THR A 120 -4.76 -2.71 5.19
CA THR A 120 -3.57 -3.08 5.96
C THR A 120 -3.88 -4.25 6.89
N THR A 121 -2.88 -5.09 7.13
CA THR A 121 -2.94 -6.17 8.11
C THR A 121 -2.80 -5.65 9.55
N ARG A 122 -2.27 -4.43 9.71
CA ARG A 122 -2.09 -3.80 11.02
C ARG A 122 -3.40 -3.21 11.55
N THR A 123 -3.67 -3.44 12.82
CA THR A 123 -4.86 -2.95 13.52
C THR A 123 -4.53 -1.94 14.62
N ASP A 124 -3.26 -1.64 14.82
CA ASP A 124 -2.72 -0.81 15.90
C ASP A 124 -2.39 0.62 15.46
N ILE A 125 -2.67 0.99 14.22
CA ILE A 125 -2.40 2.32 13.68
C ILE A 125 -3.43 3.30 14.23
N SER A 126 -3.03 4.12 15.20
CA SER A 126 -3.91 5.09 15.85
C SER A 126 -3.77 6.50 15.28
N PHE A 127 -2.61 6.85 14.74
CA PHE A 127 -2.34 8.12 14.06
C PHE A 127 -1.14 7.96 13.13
N GLY A 128 -0.99 8.88 12.18
CA GLY A 128 0.13 8.81 11.23
C GLY A 128 0.04 9.83 10.12
N THR A 129 1.04 9.79 9.26
CA THR A 129 1.02 10.47 7.97
C THR A 129 0.80 9.41 6.90
N PHE A 130 -0.26 9.57 6.11
CA PHE A 130 -0.66 8.59 5.11
C PHE A 130 -0.52 9.17 3.71
N ARG A 131 0.11 8.43 2.81
CA ARG A 131 0.31 8.83 1.41
C ARG A 131 0.05 7.64 0.50
N ALA A 132 -0.63 7.89 -0.62
CA ALA A 132 -0.80 6.92 -1.68
C ALA A 132 -0.63 7.60 -3.04
N GLY A 133 0.23 7.05 -3.88
CA GLY A 133 0.30 7.40 -5.30
C GLY A 133 -0.75 6.58 -6.05
N MET A 134 -1.77 7.24 -6.62
CA MET A 134 -2.87 6.56 -7.30
C MET A 134 -3.17 7.20 -8.63
N LYS A 135 -3.49 6.36 -9.62
CA LYS A 135 -4.15 6.75 -10.86
C LYS A 135 -5.61 6.28 -10.80
N VAL A 136 -6.53 7.21 -10.82
CA VAL A 136 -7.95 6.90 -10.84
C VAL A 136 -8.45 6.82 -12.29
N THR A 137 -9.48 6.00 -12.52
CA THR A 137 -10.13 5.90 -13.84
C THR A 137 -10.98 7.13 -14.14
N ALA A 138 -11.10 7.47 -15.43
CA ALA A 138 -12.05 8.47 -15.91
C ALA A 138 -13.45 7.89 -16.17
N THR A 139 -13.67 6.60 -15.90
CA THR A 139 -14.96 5.94 -16.14
C THR A 139 -16.01 6.47 -15.16
N SER A 140 -17.07 7.04 -15.70
CA SER A 140 -18.19 7.56 -14.91
C SER A 140 -18.85 6.46 -14.08
N GLY A 141 -19.24 6.81 -12.85
CA GLY A 141 -19.88 5.88 -11.91
C GLY A 141 -18.92 5.04 -11.08
N THR A 142 -17.60 5.23 -11.25
CA THR A 142 -16.60 4.60 -10.40
C THR A 142 -16.01 5.60 -9.41
N CYS A 143 -15.63 5.13 -8.23
CA CYS A 143 -14.96 5.91 -7.20
C CYS A 143 -13.72 5.16 -6.72
N GLY A 144 -12.58 5.83 -6.72
CA GLY A 144 -11.37 5.37 -6.05
C GLY A 144 -11.16 6.19 -4.78
N ALA A 145 -10.89 5.52 -3.66
CA ALA A 145 -10.67 6.16 -2.38
C ALA A 145 -9.47 5.53 -1.65
N PHE A 146 -8.72 6.37 -0.97
CA PHE A 146 -7.75 5.99 0.03
C PHE A 146 -8.13 6.65 1.34
N PHE A 147 -8.32 5.87 2.39
CA PHE A 147 -8.75 6.38 3.69
C PHE A 147 -8.16 5.57 4.82
N TRP A 148 -8.08 6.19 5.96
CA TRP A 148 -7.71 5.55 7.21
C TRP A 148 -8.93 5.49 8.14
N VAL A 149 -9.12 4.34 8.77
CA VAL A 149 -10.21 4.10 9.71
C VAL A 149 -9.64 3.56 11.01
N LEU A 150 -9.98 4.19 12.11
CA LEU A 150 -9.67 3.64 13.43
C LEU A 150 -10.61 2.45 13.69
N THR A 151 -10.08 1.26 13.65
CA THR A 151 -10.86 0.02 13.78
C THR A 151 -11.22 -0.32 15.24
N SER A 152 -11.92 0.58 15.91
CA SER A 152 -12.76 0.16 17.05
C SER A 152 -14.11 -0.40 16.61
N ILE A 153 -14.43 -0.31 15.31
CA ILE A 153 -15.68 -0.77 14.71
C ILE A 153 -15.32 -1.75 13.58
N PRO A 154 -15.90 -2.96 13.55
CA PRO A 154 -15.70 -3.87 12.44
C PRO A 154 -16.02 -3.19 11.11
N LEU A 155 -15.16 -3.33 10.11
CA LEU A 155 -15.27 -2.67 8.79
C LEU A 155 -16.64 -2.90 8.11
N ASN A 156 -17.30 -4.01 8.40
CA ASN A 156 -18.64 -4.34 7.92
C ASN A 156 -19.78 -3.46 8.48
N LEU A 157 -19.50 -2.59 9.45
CA LEU A 157 -20.48 -1.64 10.02
C LEU A 157 -20.24 -0.19 9.57
N LEU A 158 -19.27 0.06 8.71
CA LEU A 158 -18.92 1.41 8.22
C LEU A 158 -19.63 1.80 6.91
N TYR A 159 -20.55 0.99 6.43
CA TYR A 159 -21.25 1.19 5.15
C TYR A 159 -22.73 1.46 5.29
#